data_4fe96002648881badd60acf3e6e2158a
#
_entry.id   4fe96002648881badd60acf3e6e2158a
#
_cell.length_a   1.000
_cell.length_b   1.000
_cell.length_c   1.000
_cell.angle_alpha   90.00
_cell.angle_beta   90.00
_cell.angle_gamma   90.00
#
_symmetry.space_group_name_H-M   'P 1'
#
loop_
_entity.id
_entity.type
_entity.pdbx_description
1 polymer ?
#
loop_
_entity_poly.entity_id
_entity_poly.type
_entity_poly.pdbx_seq_one_letter_code
_entity_poly.pdbx_strand_id
1 'polypeptide(L)'
;GSSCLNLFFPFVPMARRHLLEFEKPLVELEKQIDQIRELARDSEVDVSQQLLQLETLATRRREEIFKALSPAQKIQVARHPQRPSTLDFIQMFCDDWLELHGDRNGSDDKALVGGIGRIGEKSVLLIGQQKGRDTKENVARNFGMATPGGYRKALRLMEHADRFKLPILSFIDTPGAYAGLLAEEQGQGEAIAVNLREMFRLRVPIIATVIGEGGSGGALGIGVADRLLMFEHSVYTVASPEACASILWRDAAKAPEAAAALKITGTDLLSLGVVDEVLKEPAGGNNWAPLRAGEILKESLERHLKELMGLSTRQLKERRYQKFRSMGRVLDAS
;
A
#
# COMPACT_ATOMS: atom_id res chain seq x y z
N GLY A 1 5.37 8.48 -24.20
CA GLY A 1 5.11 7.81 -22.92
C GLY A 1 3.73 8.02 -22.32
N SER A 2 3.05 9.19 -22.53
CA SER A 2 1.77 9.49 -21.83
C SER A 2 0.52 8.77 -22.40
N SER A 3 0.55 8.27 -23.62
CA SER A 3 -0.67 7.70 -24.24
C SER A 3 -0.98 6.26 -23.81
N CYS A 4 0.02 5.47 -23.41
CA CYS A 4 -0.20 4.08 -22.97
C CYS A 4 -0.74 4.00 -21.53
N LEU A 5 -0.37 4.92 -20.65
CA LEU A 5 -0.84 4.93 -19.28
C LEU A 5 -2.35 5.21 -19.15
N ASN A 6 -2.91 6.00 -20.06
CA ASN A 6 -4.36 6.27 -20.11
C ASN A 6 -5.21 5.04 -20.49
N LEU A 7 -4.62 4.02 -21.11
CA LEU A 7 -5.31 2.76 -21.42
C LEU A 7 -5.46 1.86 -20.19
N PHE A 8 -4.55 1.95 -19.20
CA PHE A 8 -4.58 1.15 -17.99
C PHE A 8 -5.40 1.78 -16.85
N PHE A 9 -5.48 3.12 -16.83
CA PHE A 9 -6.27 3.87 -15.84
C PHE A 9 -7.23 4.83 -16.58
N PRO A 10 -8.26 4.30 -17.26
CA PRO A 10 -9.24 5.14 -17.92
C PRO A 10 -9.99 5.98 -16.88
N PHE A 11 -10.39 7.19 -17.29
CA PHE A 11 -11.35 7.97 -16.50
C PHE A 11 -12.58 7.10 -16.18
N VAL A 12 -12.85 6.89 -14.90
CA VAL A 12 -14.01 6.12 -14.45
C VAL A 12 -15.16 7.11 -14.22
N PRO A 13 -16.23 7.08 -15.05
CA PRO A 13 -17.42 7.92 -14.83
C PRO A 13 -18.01 7.66 -13.45
N MET A 14 -18.65 8.67 -12.87
CA MET A 14 -19.24 8.60 -11.52
C MET A 14 -20.17 7.39 -11.33
N ALA A 15 -20.95 7.05 -12.34
CA ALA A 15 -21.86 5.89 -12.33
C ALA A 15 -21.17 4.53 -12.16
N ARG A 16 -19.85 4.44 -12.38
CA ARG A 16 -19.05 3.22 -12.23
C ARG A 16 -18.09 3.27 -11.05
N ARG A 17 -18.09 4.37 -10.27
CA ARG A 17 -17.24 4.49 -9.10
C ARG A 17 -17.89 3.80 -7.90
N HIS A 18 -17.09 3.08 -7.16
CA HIS A 18 -17.48 2.62 -5.83
C HIS A 18 -17.38 3.81 -4.88
N LEU A 19 -18.49 4.17 -4.23
CA LEU A 19 -18.55 5.33 -3.34
C LEU A 19 -18.70 4.85 -1.90
N LEU A 20 -17.90 5.42 -1.04
CA LEU A 20 -18.02 5.24 0.40
C LEU A 20 -19.13 6.16 0.95
N GLU A 21 -19.72 5.79 2.10
CA GLU A 21 -20.84 6.50 2.68
C GLU A 21 -20.57 8.00 2.90
N PHE A 22 -19.38 8.33 3.36
CA PHE A 22 -18.96 9.71 3.61
C PHE A 22 -18.67 10.51 2.31
N GLU A 23 -18.60 9.86 1.15
CA GLU A 23 -18.44 10.51 -0.16
C GLU A 23 -19.79 10.91 -0.79
N LYS A 24 -20.92 10.48 -0.24
CA LYS A 24 -22.26 10.83 -0.76
C LYS A 24 -22.47 12.33 -1.03
N PRO A 25 -21.96 13.26 -0.21
CA PRO A 25 -22.10 14.69 -0.49
C PRO A 25 -21.45 15.16 -1.80
N LEU A 26 -20.53 14.36 -2.37
CA LEU A 26 -19.86 14.66 -3.64
C LEU A 26 -20.65 14.18 -4.86
N VAL A 27 -21.57 13.24 -4.68
CA VAL A 27 -22.28 12.57 -5.79
C VAL A 27 -23.00 13.53 -6.70
N GLU A 28 -23.74 14.47 -6.13
CA GLU A 28 -24.52 15.41 -6.90
C GLU A 28 -23.64 16.37 -7.69
N LEU A 29 -22.56 16.84 -7.09
CA LEU A 29 -21.60 17.74 -7.73
C LEU A 29 -20.85 17.04 -8.87
N GLU A 30 -20.45 15.79 -8.69
CA GLU A 30 -19.80 15.00 -9.73
C GLU A 30 -20.75 14.66 -10.90
N LYS A 31 -22.03 14.39 -10.60
CA LYS A 31 -23.05 14.22 -11.65
C LYS A 31 -23.22 15.47 -12.49
N GLN A 32 -23.26 16.65 -11.86
CA GLN A 32 -23.34 17.91 -12.59
C GLN A 32 -22.13 18.14 -13.49
N ILE A 33 -20.92 17.81 -13.01
CA ILE A 33 -19.69 17.86 -13.80
C ILE A 33 -19.77 16.93 -15.02
N ASP A 34 -20.21 15.69 -14.81
CA ASP A 34 -20.34 14.71 -15.91
C ASP A 34 -21.39 15.16 -16.95
N GLN A 35 -22.53 15.69 -16.52
CA GLN A 35 -23.58 16.23 -17.41
C GLN A 35 -23.05 17.39 -18.26
N ILE A 36 -22.32 18.34 -17.67
CA ILE A 36 -21.75 19.48 -18.39
C ILE A 36 -20.68 18.99 -19.40
N ARG A 37 -19.87 18.00 -19.02
CA ARG A 37 -18.89 17.41 -19.95
C ARG A 37 -19.55 16.72 -21.14
N GLU A 38 -20.68 16.03 -20.93
CA GLU A 38 -21.47 15.43 -22.03
C GLU A 38 -22.04 16.49 -22.93
N LEU A 39 -22.67 17.55 -22.37
CA LEU A 39 -23.19 18.67 -23.14
C LEU A 39 -22.10 19.37 -23.99
N ALA A 40 -20.91 19.53 -23.43
CA ALA A 40 -19.76 20.11 -24.14
C ALA A 40 -19.26 19.27 -25.32
N ARG A 41 -19.49 17.95 -25.29
CA ARG A 41 -19.14 17.05 -26.40
C ARG A 41 -20.13 17.14 -27.55
N ASP A 42 -21.40 17.38 -27.23
CA ASP A 42 -22.51 17.32 -28.20
C ASP A 42 -22.89 18.69 -28.76
N SER A 43 -22.36 19.77 -28.22
CA SER A 43 -22.67 21.14 -28.62
C SER A 43 -21.42 22.02 -28.70
N GLU A 44 -21.44 23.03 -29.60
CA GLU A 44 -20.36 24.04 -29.76
C GLU A 44 -20.35 25.10 -28.63
N VAL A 45 -21.02 24.84 -27.52
CA VAL A 45 -21.12 25.80 -26.39
C VAL A 45 -19.85 25.71 -25.55
N ASP A 46 -19.18 26.85 -25.35
CA ASP A 46 -18.03 26.93 -24.44
C ASP A 46 -18.51 26.93 -22.97
N VAL A 47 -18.37 25.78 -22.31
CA VAL A 47 -18.68 25.57 -20.89
C VAL A 47 -17.42 25.53 -20.00
N SER A 48 -16.27 25.88 -20.55
CA SER A 48 -14.96 25.72 -19.89
C SER A 48 -14.89 26.41 -18.54
N GLN A 49 -15.42 27.63 -18.43
CA GLN A 49 -15.40 28.39 -17.17
C GLN A 49 -16.32 27.78 -16.11
N GLN A 50 -17.50 27.33 -16.49
CA GLN A 50 -18.47 26.70 -15.59
C GLN A 50 -17.94 25.34 -15.09
N LEU A 51 -17.35 24.56 -16.00
CA LEU A 51 -16.72 23.28 -15.65
C LEU A 51 -15.57 23.47 -14.66
N LEU A 52 -14.69 24.45 -14.89
CA LEU A 52 -13.57 24.77 -14.01
C LEU A 52 -14.04 25.16 -12.60
N GLN A 53 -15.13 25.94 -12.49
CA GLN A 53 -15.68 26.33 -11.19
C GLN A 53 -16.21 25.11 -10.42
N LEU A 54 -16.96 24.23 -11.07
CA LEU A 54 -17.49 23.02 -10.44
C LEU A 54 -16.40 22.02 -10.06
N GLU A 55 -15.40 21.83 -10.92
CA GLU A 55 -14.24 20.96 -10.63
C GLU A 55 -13.43 21.51 -9.44
N THR A 56 -13.24 22.81 -9.36
CA THR A 56 -12.58 23.46 -8.22
C THR A 56 -13.37 23.26 -6.93
N LEU A 57 -14.69 23.43 -6.99
CA LEU A 57 -15.57 23.21 -5.83
C LEU A 57 -15.57 21.74 -5.40
N ALA A 58 -15.64 20.80 -6.35
CA ALA A 58 -15.59 19.37 -6.07
C ALA A 58 -14.25 18.96 -5.43
N THR A 59 -13.16 19.50 -5.94
CA THR A 59 -11.82 19.24 -5.38
C THR A 59 -11.71 19.77 -3.95
N ARG A 60 -12.14 20.99 -3.71
CA ARG A 60 -12.14 21.58 -2.35
C ARG A 60 -13.00 20.77 -1.38
N ARG A 61 -14.21 20.36 -1.79
CA ARG A 61 -15.09 19.53 -0.96
C ARG A 61 -14.48 18.17 -0.67
N ARG A 62 -13.82 17.56 -1.64
CA ARG A 62 -13.09 16.31 -1.46
C ARG A 62 -11.98 16.47 -0.44
N GLU A 63 -11.16 17.51 -0.55
CA GLU A 63 -10.11 17.82 0.41
C GLU A 63 -10.64 18.00 1.84
N GLU A 64 -11.74 18.75 2.00
CA GLU A 64 -12.39 18.97 3.30
C GLU A 64 -12.83 17.62 3.94
N ILE A 65 -13.51 16.75 3.18
CA ILE A 65 -13.99 15.45 3.64
C ILE A 65 -12.80 14.54 4.01
N PHE A 66 -11.82 14.40 3.11
CA PHE A 66 -10.71 13.49 3.32
C PHE A 66 -9.73 13.95 4.41
N LYS A 67 -9.63 15.23 4.67
CA LYS A 67 -8.87 15.78 5.79
C LYS A 67 -9.45 15.40 7.17
N ALA A 68 -10.76 15.20 7.25
CA ALA A 68 -11.49 14.95 8.50
C ALA A 68 -11.80 13.46 8.75
N LEU A 69 -11.24 12.53 7.97
CA LEU A 69 -11.53 11.11 8.09
C LEU A 69 -11.13 10.54 9.45
N SER A 70 -12.07 9.85 10.10
CA SER A 70 -11.79 9.04 11.28
C SER A 70 -10.89 7.82 10.94
N PRO A 71 -10.21 7.20 11.92
CA PRO A 71 -9.45 5.97 11.68
C PRO A 71 -10.28 4.86 11.03
N ALA A 72 -11.54 4.68 11.40
CA ALA A 72 -12.46 3.72 10.79
C ALA A 72 -12.74 4.05 9.31
N GLN A 73 -12.94 5.31 8.97
CA GLN A 73 -13.09 5.74 7.57
C GLN A 73 -11.81 5.57 6.76
N LYS A 74 -10.63 5.80 7.35
CA LYS A 74 -9.34 5.51 6.70
C LYS A 74 -9.18 4.03 6.36
N ILE A 75 -9.67 3.11 7.20
CA ILE A 75 -9.72 1.67 6.89
C ILE A 75 -10.58 1.42 5.65
N GLN A 76 -11.74 2.08 5.53
CA GLN A 76 -12.60 1.94 4.35
C GLN A 76 -11.89 2.44 3.08
N VAL A 77 -11.15 3.54 3.14
CA VAL A 77 -10.32 4.05 2.03
C VAL A 77 -9.18 3.08 1.71
N ALA A 78 -8.48 2.55 2.72
CA ALA A 78 -7.41 1.57 2.53
C ALA A 78 -7.90 0.28 1.84
N ARG A 79 -9.15 -0.13 2.12
CA ARG A 79 -9.83 -1.31 1.55
C ARG A 79 -10.61 -1.00 0.27
N HIS A 80 -10.55 0.22 -0.23
CA HIS A 80 -11.35 0.62 -1.39
C HIS A 80 -11.02 -0.24 -2.62
N PRO A 81 -12.02 -0.84 -3.32
CA PRO A 81 -11.78 -1.81 -4.40
C PRO A 81 -11.07 -1.20 -5.63
N GLN A 82 -11.14 0.12 -5.80
CA GLN A 82 -10.46 0.84 -6.87
C GLN A 82 -9.13 1.49 -6.42
N ARG A 83 -8.66 1.18 -5.22
CA ARG A 83 -7.35 1.63 -4.76
C ARG A 83 -6.24 0.92 -5.54
N PRO A 84 -5.20 1.64 -6.02
CA PRO A 84 -4.11 1.02 -6.76
C PRO A 84 -3.41 -0.07 -5.96
N SER A 85 -3.20 -1.22 -6.59
CA SER A 85 -2.51 -2.39 -6.05
C SER A 85 -1.01 -2.35 -6.36
N THR A 86 -0.26 -3.33 -5.87
CA THR A 86 1.18 -3.47 -6.15
C THR A 86 1.50 -3.46 -7.65
N LEU A 87 0.80 -4.26 -8.44
CA LEU A 87 1.04 -4.31 -9.89
C LEU A 87 0.65 -3.02 -10.59
N ASP A 88 -0.38 -2.32 -10.11
CA ASP A 88 -0.75 -1.00 -10.64
C ASP A 88 0.38 0.01 -10.44
N PHE A 89 0.95 0.10 -9.24
CA PHE A 89 2.09 0.97 -8.97
C PHE A 89 3.31 0.59 -9.81
N ILE A 90 3.63 -0.70 -9.90
CA ILE A 90 4.74 -1.16 -10.75
C ILE A 90 4.53 -0.69 -12.20
N GLN A 91 3.34 -0.84 -12.75
CA GLN A 91 3.02 -0.40 -14.12
C GLN A 91 3.12 1.12 -14.31
N MET A 92 2.86 1.92 -13.27
CA MET A 92 2.90 3.38 -13.36
C MET A 92 4.32 3.94 -13.46
N PHE A 93 5.30 3.33 -12.81
CA PHE A 93 6.62 3.93 -12.68
C PHE A 93 7.82 3.01 -12.93
N CYS A 94 7.59 1.75 -13.21
CA CYS A 94 8.66 0.79 -13.45
C CYS A 94 8.77 0.46 -14.94
N ASP A 95 9.98 0.56 -15.46
CA ASP A 95 10.33 0.10 -16.80
C ASP A 95 10.90 -1.32 -16.73
N ASP A 96 10.79 -2.06 -17.84
CA ASP A 96 11.43 -3.38 -18.03
C ASP A 96 11.06 -4.39 -16.91
N TRP A 97 9.79 -4.39 -16.46
CA TRP A 97 9.31 -5.30 -15.44
C TRP A 97 9.34 -6.76 -15.90
N LEU A 98 10.06 -7.60 -15.15
CA LEU A 98 10.10 -9.05 -15.30
C LEU A 98 9.64 -9.71 -14.00
N GLU A 99 8.44 -10.28 -13.99
CA GLU A 99 7.93 -11.04 -12.85
C GLU A 99 8.66 -12.38 -12.71
N LEU A 100 9.04 -12.75 -11.49
CA LEU A 100 9.73 -13.97 -11.16
C LEU A 100 8.84 -14.86 -10.27
N HIS A 101 8.62 -16.07 -10.70
CA HIS A 101 7.66 -16.99 -10.12
C HIS A 101 8.30 -18.09 -9.26
N GLY A 102 7.48 -18.62 -8.33
CA GLY A 102 7.75 -19.82 -7.55
C GLY A 102 8.72 -19.65 -6.37
N ASP A 103 8.49 -20.44 -5.35
CA ASP A 103 9.31 -20.50 -4.14
C ASP A 103 10.47 -21.52 -4.22
N ARG A 104 10.56 -22.26 -5.32
CA ARG A 104 11.48 -23.41 -5.52
C ARG A 104 11.19 -24.60 -4.58
N ASN A 105 10.00 -24.62 -3.98
CA ASN A 105 9.52 -25.69 -3.12
C ASN A 105 8.09 -26.17 -3.50
N GLY A 106 7.72 -25.97 -4.77
CA GLY A 106 6.46 -26.44 -5.33
C GLY A 106 5.27 -25.48 -5.26
N SER A 107 5.48 -24.23 -4.78
CA SER A 107 4.42 -23.23 -4.67
C SER A 107 4.72 -21.96 -5.47
N ASP A 108 3.68 -21.37 -6.07
CA ASP A 108 3.70 -20.02 -6.65
C ASP A 108 2.46 -19.24 -6.22
N ASP A 109 2.56 -18.62 -5.06
CA ASP A 109 1.47 -17.87 -4.45
C ASP A 109 1.16 -16.59 -5.22
N LYS A 110 -0.07 -16.47 -5.71
CA LYS A 110 -0.57 -15.30 -6.46
C LYS A 110 -0.87 -14.10 -5.56
N ALA A 111 -0.98 -14.31 -4.24
CA ALA A 111 -1.19 -13.24 -3.27
C ALA A 111 0.08 -12.40 -3.02
N LEU A 112 1.24 -12.90 -3.44
CA LEU A 112 2.51 -12.18 -3.36
C LEU A 112 3.21 -12.23 -4.72
N VAL A 113 3.43 -11.06 -5.31
CA VAL A 113 4.13 -10.89 -6.59
C VAL A 113 5.54 -10.36 -6.34
N GLY A 114 6.45 -10.63 -7.25
CA GLY A 114 7.79 -10.10 -7.15
C GLY A 114 8.59 -10.31 -8.44
N GLY A 115 9.54 -9.43 -8.67
CA GLY A 115 10.35 -9.46 -9.88
C GLY A 115 11.37 -8.33 -9.93
N ILE A 116 12.08 -8.26 -11.01
CA ILE A 116 13.10 -7.25 -11.29
C ILE A 116 12.53 -6.24 -12.26
N GLY A 117 12.78 -4.96 -12.00
CA GLY A 117 12.40 -3.88 -12.87
C GLY A 117 13.36 -2.71 -12.76
N ARG A 118 13.07 -1.64 -13.50
CA ARG A 118 13.92 -0.45 -13.52
C ARG A 118 13.11 0.79 -13.13
N ILE A 119 13.66 1.59 -12.21
CA ILE A 119 13.12 2.89 -11.86
C ILE A 119 14.18 3.93 -12.21
N GLY A 120 13.90 4.74 -13.23
CA GLY A 120 14.91 5.58 -13.85
C GLY A 120 16.06 4.73 -14.39
N GLU A 121 17.28 4.98 -13.94
CA GLU A 121 18.46 4.21 -14.35
C GLU A 121 18.81 3.03 -13.42
N LYS A 122 18.00 2.77 -12.39
CA LYS A 122 18.34 1.81 -11.33
C LYS A 122 17.51 0.53 -11.47
N SER A 123 18.20 -0.59 -11.60
CA SER A 123 17.57 -1.91 -11.46
C SER A 123 17.27 -2.18 -10.00
N VAL A 124 16.07 -2.63 -9.70
CA VAL A 124 15.58 -2.88 -8.34
C VAL A 124 14.80 -4.20 -8.30
N LEU A 125 14.76 -4.82 -7.13
CA LEU A 125 13.76 -5.83 -6.84
C LEU A 125 12.49 -5.15 -6.35
N LEU A 126 11.33 -5.51 -6.92
CA LEU A 126 10.02 -5.11 -6.43
C LEU A 126 9.29 -6.36 -5.94
N ILE A 127 8.75 -6.31 -4.74
CA ILE A 127 7.89 -7.36 -4.17
C ILE A 127 6.69 -6.72 -3.51
N GLY A 128 5.56 -7.43 -3.44
CA GLY A 128 4.41 -6.90 -2.70
C GLY A 128 3.23 -7.86 -2.66
N GLN A 129 2.35 -7.63 -1.70
CA GLN A 129 1.06 -8.32 -1.69
C GLN A 129 0.19 -7.76 -2.81
N GLN A 130 -0.57 -8.65 -3.43
CA GLN A 130 -1.45 -8.33 -4.55
C GLN A 130 -2.88 -8.76 -4.26
N LYS A 131 -3.78 -7.79 -4.22
CA LYS A 131 -5.23 -8.01 -4.21
C LYS A 131 -5.78 -8.11 -5.64
N GLY A 132 -6.94 -8.72 -5.79
CA GLY A 132 -7.64 -8.77 -7.07
C GLY A 132 -8.45 -7.51 -7.35
N ARG A 133 -8.81 -7.31 -8.62
CA ARG A 133 -9.69 -6.21 -9.08
C ARG A 133 -11.17 -6.57 -9.02
N ASP A 134 -11.48 -7.85 -8.98
CA ASP A 134 -12.82 -8.39 -8.84
C ASP A 134 -12.86 -9.55 -7.83
N THR A 135 -14.05 -10.08 -7.55
CA THR A 135 -14.23 -11.16 -6.59
C THR A 135 -13.48 -12.43 -6.98
N LYS A 136 -13.47 -12.79 -8.26
CA LYS A 136 -12.80 -14.01 -8.75
C LYS A 136 -11.29 -13.90 -8.57
N GLU A 137 -10.72 -12.75 -8.94
CA GLU A 137 -9.29 -12.50 -8.79
C GLU A 137 -8.91 -12.38 -7.30
N ASN A 138 -9.74 -11.74 -6.47
CA ASN A 138 -9.51 -11.68 -5.02
C ASN A 138 -9.48 -13.07 -4.38
N VAL A 139 -10.39 -13.97 -4.75
CA VAL A 139 -10.36 -15.36 -4.27
C VAL A 139 -9.09 -16.06 -4.73
N ALA A 140 -8.67 -15.90 -6.00
CA ALA A 140 -7.47 -16.51 -6.54
C ALA A 140 -6.16 -15.98 -5.90
N ARG A 141 -6.21 -14.77 -5.31
CA ARG A 141 -5.09 -14.11 -4.60
C ARG A 141 -5.27 -14.11 -3.08
N ASN A 142 -6.17 -14.93 -2.55
CA ASN A 142 -6.49 -14.98 -1.11
C ASN A 142 -6.67 -13.58 -0.49
N PHE A 143 -7.26 -12.63 -1.23
CA PHE A 143 -7.45 -11.23 -0.78
C PHE A 143 -6.14 -10.52 -0.37
N GLY A 144 -5.02 -10.89 -0.97
CA GLY A 144 -3.69 -10.38 -0.61
C GLY A 144 -3.07 -11.07 0.62
N MET A 145 -3.71 -12.11 1.15
CA MET A 145 -3.17 -12.89 2.27
C MET A 145 -2.23 -13.98 1.74
N ALA A 146 -0.93 -13.74 1.86
CA ALA A 146 0.06 -14.67 1.37
C ALA A 146 0.13 -15.96 2.20
N THR A 147 0.33 -17.08 1.52
CA THR A 147 0.62 -18.41 2.08
C THR A 147 2.11 -18.53 2.41
N PRO A 148 2.55 -19.61 3.09
CA PRO A 148 3.98 -19.86 3.34
C PRO A 148 4.83 -19.84 2.07
N GLY A 149 4.29 -20.35 0.95
CA GLY A 149 4.96 -20.31 -0.36
C GLY A 149 5.19 -18.89 -0.86
N GLY A 150 4.27 -17.95 -0.58
CA GLY A 150 4.45 -16.54 -0.91
C GLY A 150 5.62 -15.92 -0.16
N TYR A 151 5.70 -16.13 1.17
CA TYR A 151 6.82 -15.60 1.97
C TYR A 151 8.16 -16.24 1.59
N ARG A 152 8.20 -17.55 1.29
CA ARG A 152 9.41 -18.22 0.78
C ARG A 152 9.82 -17.68 -0.60
N LYS A 153 8.86 -17.40 -1.49
CA LYS A 153 9.12 -16.73 -2.77
C LYS A 153 9.74 -15.35 -2.54
N ALA A 154 9.16 -14.55 -1.65
CA ALA A 154 9.68 -13.22 -1.30
C ALA A 154 11.13 -13.33 -0.79
N LEU A 155 11.42 -14.24 0.15
CA LEU A 155 12.76 -14.45 0.68
C LEU A 155 13.76 -14.80 -0.41
N ARG A 156 13.42 -15.78 -1.25
CA ARG A 156 14.26 -16.18 -2.38
C ARG A 156 14.62 -15.00 -3.28
N LEU A 157 13.65 -14.15 -3.58
CA LEU A 157 13.86 -12.96 -4.41
C LEU A 157 14.72 -11.90 -3.69
N MET A 158 14.50 -11.69 -2.39
CA MET A 158 15.31 -10.76 -1.58
C MET A 158 16.77 -11.23 -1.48
N GLU A 159 17.03 -12.54 -1.31
CA GLU A 159 18.37 -13.12 -1.34
C GLU A 159 19.05 -12.95 -2.71
N HIS A 160 18.27 -13.07 -3.80
CA HIS A 160 18.76 -12.77 -5.15
C HIS A 160 19.15 -11.29 -5.27
N ALA A 161 18.29 -10.38 -4.80
CA ALA A 161 18.59 -8.95 -4.80
C ALA A 161 19.87 -8.63 -4.01
N ASP A 162 20.03 -9.23 -2.84
CA ASP A 162 21.25 -9.06 -2.03
C ASP A 162 22.51 -9.55 -2.75
N ARG A 163 22.42 -10.70 -3.43
CA ARG A 163 23.55 -11.26 -4.22
C ARG A 163 23.94 -10.35 -5.37
N PHE A 164 22.96 -9.80 -6.08
CA PHE A 164 23.19 -8.94 -7.25
C PHE A 164 23.26 -7.45 -6.90
N LYS A 165 23.22 -7.09 -5.61
CA LYS A 165 23.28 -5.72 -5.10
C LYS A 165 22.16 -4.83 -5.61
N LEU A 166 20.96 -5.39 -5.80
CA LEU A 166 19.77 -4.67 -6.18
C LEU A 166 19.06 -4.15 -4.93
N PRO A 167 18.70 -2.86 -4.86
CA PRO A 167 17.82 -2.35 -3.82
C PRO A 167 16.47 -3.07 -3.87
N ILE A 168 15.81 -3.18 -2.71
CA ILE A 168 14.54 -3.87 -2.55
C ILE A 168 13.45 -2.85 -2.25
N LEU A 169 12.38 -2.87 -3.04
CA LEU A 169 11.17 -2.10 -2.82
C LEU A 169 10.02 -3.07 -2.51
N SER A 170 9.46 -2.93 -1.33
CA SER A 170 8.39 -3.80 -0.82
C SER A 170 7.09 -3.02 -0.70
N PHE A 171 5.98 -3.56 -1.25
CA PHE A 171 4.66 -2.93 -1.20
C PHE A 171 3.72 -3.79 -0.35
N ILE A 172 3.21 -3.18 0.72
CA ILE A 172 2.40 -3.85 1.73
C ILE A 172 0.93 -3.51 1.49
N ASP A 173 0.13 -4.52 1.16
CA ASP A 173 -1.32 -4.43 1.06
C ASP A 173 -1.99 -5.77 1.36
N THR A 174 -2.13 -6.07 2.64
CA THR A 174 -2.71 -7.32 3.13
C THR A 174 -3.47 -7.11 4.44
N PRO A 175 -4.63 -7.76 4.63
CA PRO A 175 -5.28 -7.80 5.95
C PRO A 175 -4.53 -8.69 6.96
N GLY A 176 -3.61 -9.55 6.50
CA GLY A 176 -2.83 -10.46 7.32
C GLY A 176 -2.20 -11.59 6.50
N ALA A 177 -1.53 -12.52 7.15
CA ALA A 177 -1.11 -13.77 6.54
C ALA A 177 -2.31 -14.71 6.38
N TYR A 178 -2.29 -15.60 5.37
CA TYR A 178 -3.34 -16.59 5.19
C TYR A 178 -3.39 -17.56 6.39
N ALA A 179 -4.57 -17.67 7.02
CA ALA A 179 -4.77 -18.40 8.28
C ALA A 179 -5.56 -19.72 8.06
N GLY A 180 -5.32 -20.45 6.97
CA GLY A 180 -5.95 -21.73 6.70
C GLY A 180 -5.14 -22.91 7.26
N LEU A 181 -5.78 -24.07 7.46
CA LEU A 181 -5.14 -25.29 7.96
C LEU A 181 -3.89 -25.65 7.14
N LEU A 182 -4.00 -25.63 5.81
CA LEU A 182 -2.87 -25.91 4.92
C LEU A 182 -1.68 -24.97 5.14
N ALA A 183 -1.94 -23.69 5.44
CA ALA A 183 -0.87 -22.75 5.72
C ALA A 183 -0.18 -23.06 7.06
N GLU A 184 -0.93 -23.48 8.06
CA GLU A 184 -0.38 -23.95 9.34
C GLU A 184 0.50 -25.17 9.15
N GLU A 185 0.02 -26.19 8.44
CA GLU A 185 0.77 -27.42 8.11
C GLU A 185 2.04 -27.14 7.31
N GLN A 186 2.02 -26.13 6.46
CA GLN A 186 3.18 -25.71 5.64
C GLN A 186 4.11 -24.71 6.35
N GLY A 187 3.88 -24.39 7.60
CA GLY A 187 4.75 -23.56 8.42
C GLY A 187 4.62 -22.05 8.18
N GLN A 188 3.39 -21.50 8.24
CA GLN A 188 3.15 -20.06 8.03
C GLN A 188 3.96 -19.18 9.00
N GLY A 189 3.93 -19.51 10.29
CA GLY A 189 4.67 -18.77 11.30
C GLY A 189 6.19 -18.82 11.09
N GLU A 190 6.71 -19.99 10.70
CA GLU A 190 8.12 -20.17 10.41
C GLU A 190 8.56 -19.38 9.17
N ALA A 191 7.78 -19.42 8.08
CA ALA A 191 8.10 -18.69 6.85
C ALA A 191 8.17 -17.16 7.09
N ILE A 192 7.25 -16.60 7.90
CA ILE A 192 7.27 -15.19 8.30
C ILE A 192 8.49 -14.90 9.19
N ALA A 193 8.73 -15.72 10.22
CA ALA A 193 9.83 -15.52 11.16
C ALA A 193 11.21 -15.57 10.48
N VAL A 194 11.39 -16.47 9.52
CA VAL A 194 12.62 -16.54 8.70
C VAL A 194 12.80 -15.26 7.89
N ASN A 195 11.75 -14.77 7.23
CA ASN A 195 11.81 -13.52 6.48
C ASN A 195 12.23 -12.35 7.38
N LEU A 196 11.62 -12.20 8.54
CA LEU A 196 11.99 -11.16 9.51
C LEU A 196 13.49 -11.22 9.85
N ARG A 197 13.98 -12.41 10.20
CA ARG A 197 15.39 -12.62 10.54
C ARG A 197 16.31 -12.30 9.38
N GLU A 198 16.02 -12.80 8.19
CA GLU A 198 16.92 -12.65 7.04
C GLU A 198 16.90 -11.21 6.49
N MET A 199 15.77 -10.52 6.52
CA MET A 199 15.70 -9.11 6.11
C MET A 199 16.64 -8.21 6.93
N PHE A 200 16.89 -8.51 8.20
CA PHE A 200 17.91 -7.81 9.00
C PHE A 200 19.33 -8.06 8.50
N ARG A 201 19.59 -9.20 7.82
CA ARG A 201 20.92 -9.59 7.35
C ARG A 201 21.26 -9.07 5.96
N LEU A 202 20.24 -8.67 5.17
CA LEU A 202 20.43 -8.17 3.81
C LEU A 202 21.32 -6.94 3.79
N ARG A 203 22.19 -6.86 2.79
CA ARG A 203 23.25 -5.85 2.65
C ARG A 203 22.90 -4.72 1.72
N VAL A 204 21.73 -4.79 1.10
CA VAL A 204 21.19 -3.81 0.16
C VAL A 204 20.14 -2.91 0.83
N PRO A 205 19.87 -1.71 0.28
CA PRO A 205 18.78 -0.87 0.73
C PRO A 205 17.43 -1.58 0.63
N ILE A 206 16.59 -1.42 1.65
CA ILE A 206 15.21 -1.91 1.67
C ILE A 206 14.28 -0.76 2.00
N ILE A 207 13.31 -0.48 1.12
CA ILE A 207 12.24 0.48 1.35
C ILE A 207 10.93 -0.27 1.30
N ALA A 208 10.18 -0.25 2.39
CA ALA A 208 8.83 -0.80 2.44
C ALA A 208 7.80 0.33 2.41
N THR A 209 6.71 0.15 1.69
CA THR A 209 5.62 1.12 1.60
C THR A 209 4.29 0.46 1.87
N VAL A 210 3.54 0.95 2.86
CA VAL A 210 2.16 0.54 3.09
C VAL A 210 1.27 1.29 2.11
N ILE A 211 0.77 0.59 1.09
CA ILE A 211 -0.04 1.17 0.01
C ILE A 211 -1.55 1.06 0.25
N GLY A 212 -1.97 0.18 1.15
CA GLY A 212 -3.35 -0.04 1.55
C GLY A 212 -3.44 -0.51 3.00
N GLU A 213 -3.66 -1.79 3.23
CA GLU A 213 -3.66 -2.38 4.57
C GLU A 213 -2.32 -3.03 4.89
N GLY A 214 -1.79 -2.78 6.09
CA GLY A 214 -0.63 -3.48 6.62
C GLY A 214 -1.03 -4.32 7.84
N GLY A 215 -1.53 -5.53 7.63
CA GLY A 215 -2.06 -6.39 8.69
C GLY A 215 -1.03 -7.35 9.25
N SER A 216 -0.75 -7.24 10.57
CA SER A 216 -0.09 -8.25 11.40
C SER A 216 1.21 -8.82 10.80
N GLY A 217 1.48 -10.11 11.07
CA GLY A 217 2.62 -10.85 10.54
C GLY A 217 2.67 -10.90 9.02
N GLY A 218 1.51 -10.80 8.36
CA GLY A 218 1.43 -10.72 6.90
C GLY A 218 2.19 -9.53 6.33
N ALA A 219 2.01 -8.38 6.93
CA ALA A 219 2.74 -7.17 6.57
C ALA A 219 4.22 -7.25 6.99
N LEU A 220 4.50 -7.77 8.19
CA LEU A 220 5.86 -7.87 8.73
C LEU A 220 6.75 -8.76 7.87
N GLY A 221 6.21 -9.86 7.29
CA GLY A 221 6.96 -10.82 6.48
C GLY A 221 7.69 -10.23 5.26
N ILE A 222 7.34 -9.00 4.86
CA ILE A 222 8.04 -8.20 3.84
C ILE A 222 8.28 -6.75 4.29
N GLY A 223 8.13 -6.45 5.60
CA GLY A 223 8.09 -5.08 6.14
C GLY A 223 9.34 -4.61 6.89
N VAL A 224 10.35 -5.46 7.13
CA VAL A 224 11.59 -5.04 7.78
C VAL A 224 12.44 -4.25 6.79
N ALA A 225 12.57 -2.94 7.00
CA ALA A 225 13.15 -2.04 6.01
C ALA A 225 14.00 -0.91 6.64
N ASP A 226 14.89 -0.33 5.84
CA ASP A 226 15.66 0.87 6.22
C ASP A 226 14.76 2.10 6.27
N ARG A 227 13.75 2.14 5.39
CA ARG A 227 12.68 3.14 5.39
C ARG A 227 11.32 2.45 5.28
N LEU A 228 10.41 2.82 6.15
CA LEU A 228 9.01 2.42 6.09
C LEU A 228 8.18 3.65 5.74
N LEU A 229 7.62 3.65 4.53
CA LEU A 229 6.74 4.69 4.02
C LEU A 229 5.29 4.22 4.15
N MET A 230 4.36 5.17 4.17
CA MET A 230 2.94 4.84 4.27
C MET A 230 2.11 5.92 3.59
N PHE A 231 1.13 5.56 2.78
CA PHE A 231 0.18 6.53 2.28
C PHE A 231 -0.75 7.06 3.39
N GLU A 232 -1.21 8.30 3.28
CA GLU A 232 -1.98 9.04 4.30
C GLU A 232 -3.25 8.31 4.75
N HIS A 233 -3.92 7.62 3.82
CA HIS A 233 -5.15 6.88 4.10
C HIS A 233 -4.95 5.35 4.13
N SER A 234 -3.72 4.90 4.22
CA SER A 234 -3.38 3.51 4.54
C SER A 234 -3.47 3.26 6.04
N VAL A 235 -3.50 2.00 6.45
CA VAL A 235 -3.50 1.59 7.85
C VAL A 235 -2.44 0.51 8.09
N TYR A 236 -1.79 0.54 9.26
CA TYR A 236 -0.81 -0.45 9.65
C TYR A 236 -1.07 -0.88 11.09
N THR A 237 -1.32 -2.17 11.32
CA THR A 237 -1.84 -2.65 12.60
C THR A 237 -1.45 -4.09 12.90
N VAL A 238 -1.35 -4.43 14.18
CA VAL A 238 -1.08 -5.79 14.66
C VAL A 238 -2.28 -6.73 14.50
N ALA A 239 -3.49 -6.20 14.56
CA ALA A 239 -4.73 -6.95 14.39
C ALA A 239 -5.79 -6.07 13.72
N SER A 240 -6.76 -6.67 13.02
CA SER A 240 -7.87 -5.88 12.50
C SER A 240 -8.67 -5.27 13.65
N PRO A 241 -9.24 -4.06 13.51
CA PRO A 241 -10.07 -3.47 14.54
C PRO A 241 -11.26 -4.34 14.93
N GLU A 242 -11.83 -5.08 13.98
CA GLU A 242 -12.91 -6.03 14.21
C GLU A 242 -12.45 -7.19 15.14
N ALA A 243 -11.28 -7.76 14.87
CA ALA A 243 -10.69 -8.80 15.70
C ALA A 243 -10.35 -8.26 17.10
N CYS A 244 -9.74 -7.08 17.15
CA CYS A 244 -9.39 -6.42 18.42
C CYS A 244 -10.65 -6.14 19.27
N ALA A 245 -11.71 -5.61 18.69
CA ALA A 245 -12.98 -5.36 19.36
C ALA A 245 -13.62 -6.64 19.87
N SER A 246 -13.57 -7.71 19.09
CA SER A 246 -14.09 -9.03 19.49
C SER A 246 -13.31 -9.62 20.67
N ILE A 247 -11.98 -9.46 20.68
CA ILE A 247 -11.12 -9.97 21.76
C ILE A 247 -11.32 -9.17 23.05
N LEU A 248 -11.29 -7.82 22.97
CA LEU A 248 -11.31 -6.95 24.14
C LEU A 248 -12.71 -6.77 24.73
N TRP A 249 -13.72 -6.62 23.86
CA TRP A 249 -15.08 -6.27 24.29
C TRP A 249 -16.13 -7.32 23.95
N ARG A 250 -15.75 -8.40 23.26
CA ARG A 250 -16.66 -9.45 22.76
C ARG A 250 -17.78 -8.89 21.86
N ASP A 251 -17.48 -7.80 21.17
CA ASP A 251 -18.43 -7.07 20.34
C ASP A 251 -17.70 -6.46 19.12
N ALA A 252 -17.84 -7.08 17.95
CA ALA A 252 -17.22 -6.61 16.71
C ALA A 252 -17.77 -5.24 16.23
N ALA A 253 -18.99 -4.84 16.69
CA ALA A 253 -19.57 -3.53 16.35
C ALA A 253 -18.74 -2.35 16.90
N LYS A 254 -17.90 -2.61 17.91
CA LYS A 254 -16.96 -1.63 18.50
C LYS A 254 -15.65 -1.48 17.70
N ALA A 255 -15.57 -2.00 16.47
CA ALA A 255 -14.41 -1.83 15.61
C ALA A 255 -13.99 -0.36 15.41
N PRO A 256 -14.89 0.64 15.29
CA PRO A 256 -14.48 2.05 15.19
C PRO A 256 -13.72 2.56 16.42
N GLU A 257 -14.14 2.17 17.63
CA GLU A 257 -13.46 2.52 18.89
C GLU A 257 -12.09 1.82 18.98
N ALA A 258 -12.03 0.54 18.57
CA ALA A 258 -10.77 -0.19 18.47
C ALA A 258 -9.80 0.47 17.48
N ALA A 259 -10.28 0.89 16.31
CA ALA A 259 -9.46 1.58 15.32
C ALA A 259 -8.84 2.88 15.87
N ALA A 260 -9.59 3.65 16.64
CA ALA A 260 -9.09 4.86 17.29
C ALA A 260 -8.05 4.57 18.39
N ALA A 261 -8.29 3.52 19.18
CA ALA A 261 -7.41 3.13 20.29
C ALA A 261 -6.07 2.53 19.81
N LEU A 262 -6.08 1.76 18.72
CA LEU A 262 -4.92 1.05 18.18
C LEU A 262 -3.84 1.94 17.53
N LYS A 263 -4.13 3.23 17.29
CA LYS A 263 -3.17 4.17 16.69
C LYS A 263 -2.60 3.68 15.35
N ILE A 264 -3.47 3.30 14.44
CA ILE A 264 -3.14 2.59 13.19
C ILE A 264 -2.91 3.50 11.97
N THR A 265 -3.13 4.81 12.12
CA THR A 265 -3.02 5.76 11.00
C THR A 265 -1.58 6.21 10.76
N GLY A 266 -1.30 6.68 9.53
CA GLY A 266 0.04 7.18 9.20
C GLY A 266 0.52 8.28 10.14
N THR A 267 -0.35 9.19 10.54
CA THR A 267 -0.03 10.28 11.50
C THR A 267 0.34 9.73 12.87
N ASP A 268 -0.43 8.76 13.38
CA ASP A 268 -0.13 8.11 14.65
C ASP A 268 1.23 7.40 14.60
N LEU A 269 1.45 6.60 13.56
CA LEU A 269 2.66 5.77 13.42
C LEU A 269 3.92 6.60 13.16
N LEU A 270 3.78 7.74 12.47
CA LEU A 270 4.88 8.71 12.32
C LEU A 270 5.25 9.31 13.68
N SER A 271 4.25 9.69 14.49
CA SER A 271 4.49 10.24 15.83
C SER A 271 5.11 9.22 16.80
N LEU A 272 4.83 7.93 16.60
CA LEU A 272 5.41 6.81 17.37
C LEU A 272 6.78 6.38 16.84
N GLY A 273 7.29 6.96 15.76
CA GLY A 273 8.57 6.61 15.17
C GLY A 273 8.59 5.23 14.49
N VAL A 274 7.43 4.67 14.14
CA VAL A 274 7.31 3.39 13.42
C VAL A 274 7.46 3.62 11.92
N VAL A 275 6.83 4.66 11.39
CA VAL A 275 6.87 5.07 9.98
C VAL A 275 7.83 6.24 9.81
N ASP A 276 8.65 6.24 8.77
CA ASP A 276 9.62 7.30 8.49
C ASP A 276 9.01 8.46 7.69
N GLU A 277 8.02 8.19 6.85
CA GLU A 277 7.34 9.20 6.05
C GLU A 277 5.89 8.80 5.74
N VAL A 278 4.99 9.78 5.82
CA VAL A 278 3.61 9.67 5.35
C VAL A 278 3.48 10.39 4.02
N LEU A 279 3.16 9.62 2.98
CA LEU A 279 2.95 10.13 1.63
C LEU A 279 1.54 10.73 1.52
N LYS A 280 1.46 12.00 1.19
CA LYS A 280 0.19 12.70 1.04
C LYS A 280 -0.57 12.16 -0.17
N GLU A 281 -1.83 11.82 0.00
CA GLU A 281 -2.67 11.35 -1.09
C GLU A 281 -3.30 12.53 -1.87
N PRO A 282 -3.59 12.34 -3.16
CA PRO A 282 -4.40 13.30 -3.91
C PRO A 282 -5.77 13.52 -3.27
N ALA A 283 -6.42 14.62 -3.59
CA ALA A 283 -7.79 14.90 -3.14
C ALA A 283 -8.75 13.76 -3.52
N GLY A 284 -9.39 13.15 -2.54
CA GLY A 284 -10.23 11.97 -2.72
C GLY A 284 -9.49 10.62 -2.61
N GLY A 285 -8.20 10.62 -2.27
CA GLY A 285 -7.40 9.42 -2.10
C GLY A 285 -6.80 8.88 -3.40
N ASN A 286 -6.00 7.83 -3.27
CA ASN A 286 -5.29 7.21 -4.41
C ASN A 286 -6.24 6.59 -5.45
N ASN A 287 -7.45 6.18 -5.05
CA ASN A 287 -8.49 5.67 -5.94
C ASN A 287 -9.09 6.73 -6.88
N TRP A 288 -9.02 8.02 -6.52
CA TRP A 288 -9.49 9.11 -7.36
C TRP A 288 -8.45 9.54 -8.41
N ALA A 289 -7.18 9.57 -8.05
CA ALA A 289 -6.09 10.01 -8.92
C ALA A 289 -4.89 9.02 -8.86
N PRO A 290 -5.05 7.79 -9.36
CA PRO A 290 -4.04 6.75 -9.24
C PRO A 290 -2.70 7.11 -9.88
N LEU A 291 -2.71 7.77 -11.03
CA LEU A 291 -1.47 8.21 -11.69
C LEU A 291 -0.68 9.21 -10.84
N ARG A 292 -1.38 10.17 -10.21
CA ARG A 292 -0.74 11.14 -9.30
C ARG A 292 -0.19 10.45 -8.06
N ALA A 293 -0.89 9.44 -7.54
CA ALA A 293 -0.38 8.61 -6.44
C ALA A 293 0.90 7.87 -6.84
N GLY A 294 0.96 7.35 -8.08
CA GLY A 294 2.16 6.72 -8.64
C GLY A 294 3.35 7.68 -8.73
N GLU A 295 3.12 8.91 -9.17
CA GLU A 295 4.15 9.96 -9.22
C GLU A 295 4.69 10.30 -7.83
N ILE A 296 3.80 10.53 -6.85
CA ILE A 296 4.18 10.82 -5.46
C ILE A 296 5.03 9.68 -4.88
N LEU A 297 4.61 8.44 -5.10
CA LEU A 297 5.37 7.28 -4.63
C LEU A 297 6.73 7.19 -5.30
N LYS A 298 6.79 7.34 -6.62
CA LYS A 298 8.05 7.32 -7.39
C LYS A 298 9.04 8.35 -6.89
N GLU A 299 8.61 9.61 -6.75
CA GLU A 299 9.45 10.72 -6.25
C GLU A 299 10.03 10.41 -4.87
N SER A 300 9.23 9.86 -3.97
CA SER A 300 9.67 9.49 -2.62
C SER A 300 10.65 8.31 -2.65
N LEU A 301 10.35 7.26 -3.44
CA LEU A 301 11.25 6.11 -3.59
C LEU A 301 12.61 6.51 -4.15
N GLU A 302 12.67 7.34 -5.19
CA GLU A 302 13.91 7.82 -5.80
C GLU A 302 14.75 8.63 -4.81
N ARG A 303 14.11 9.49 -4.01
CA ARG A 303 14.77 10.28 -2.97
C ARG A 303 15.40 9.40 -1.89
N HIS A 304 14.64 8.46 -1.33
CA HIS A 304 15.14 7.54 -0.31
C HIS A 304 16.19 6.56 -0.85
N LEU A 305 16.03 6.07 -2.08
CA LEU A 305 17.04 5.22 -2.73
C LEU A 305 18.36 5.97 -2.88
N LYS A 306 18.32 7.23 -3.31
CA LYS A 306 19.54 8.07 -3.44
C LYS A 306 20.27 8.21 -2.10
N GLU A 307 19.54 8.45 -1.02
CA GLU A 307 20.10 8.56 0.33
C GLU A 307 20.72 7.23 0.78
N LEU A 308 19.94 6.14 0.71
CA LEU A 308 20.37 4.84 1.24
C LEU A 308 21.52 4.21 0.44
N MET A 309 21.56 4.41 -0.86
CA MET A 309 22.66 3.92 -1.72
C MET A 309 23.97 4.64 -1.45
N GLY A 310 23.97 5.80 -0.82
CA GLY A 310 25.17 6.49 -0.34
C GLY A 310 25.79 5.88 0.93
N LEU A 311 25.11 4.92 1.57
CA LEU A 311 25.57 4.28 2.80
C LEU A 311 26.36 3.00 2.51
N SER A 312 27.37 2.74 3.34
CA SER A 312 28.02 1.43 3.34
C SER A 312 27.11 0.34 3.88
N THR A 313 27.35 -0.93 3.49
CA THR A 313 26.62 -2.10 4.01
C THR A 313 26.58 -2.12 5.54
N ARG A 314 27.68 -1.78 6.21
CA ARG A 314 27.73 -1.73 7.68
C ARG A 314 26.77 -0.67 8.23
N GLN A 315 26.76 0.53 7.64
CA GLN A 315 25.86 1.60 8.05
C GLN A 315 24.39 1.25 7.83
N LEU A 316 24.05 0.63 6.68
CA LEU A 316 22.68 0.16 6.41
C LEU A 316 22.19 -0.82 7.47
N LYS A 317 22.97 -1.88 7.73
CA LYS A 317 22.60 -2.90 8.71
C LYS A 317 22.48 -2.36 10.13
N GLU A 318 23.44 -1.53 10.54
CA GLU A 318 23.43 -0.92 11.86
C GLU A 318 22.24 0.02 12.04
N ARG A 319 21.98 0.91 11.07
CA ARG A 319 20.83 1.82 11.12
C ARG A 319 19.49 1.07 11.14
N ARG A 320 19.37 0.01 10.33
CA ARG A 320 18.18 -0.87 10.31
C ARG A 320 17.97 -1.51 11.68
N TYR A 321 19.01 -2.08 12.26
CA TYR A 321 18.94 -2.68 13.59
C TYR A 321 18.54 -1.66 14.65
N GLN A 322 19.20 -0.51 14.71
CA GLN A 322 18.92 0.54 15.70
C GLN A 322 17.50 1.10 15.56
N LYS A 323 17.01 1.26 14.34
CA LYS A 323 15.64 1.69 14.08
C LYS A 323 14.63 0.77 14.78
N PHE A 324 14.71 -0.53 14.54
CA PHE A 324 13.76 -1.49 15.15
C PHE A 324 14.01 -1.64 16.66
N ARG A 325 15.27 -1.57 17.09
CA ARG A 325 15.62 -1.68 18.53
C ARG A 325 15.10 -0.49 19.34
N SER A 326 14.99 0.68 18.76
CA SER A 326 14.51 1.90 19.42
C SER A 326 12.98 2.04 19.41
N MET A 327 12.26 1.19 18.67
CA MET A 327 10.79 1.21 18.68
C MET A 327 10.26 0.75 20.04
N GLY A 328 9.24 1.47 20.52
CA GLY A 328 8.64 1.25 21.84
C GLY A 328 9.31 2.09 22.94
N ARG A 329 8.48 2.55 23.87
CA ARG A 329 8.91 3.26 25.09
C ARG A 329 8.64 2.36 26.28
N VAL A 330 9.66 2.09 27.07
CA VAL A 330 9.50 1.53 28.41
C VAL A 330 9.23 2.70 29.34
N LEU A 331 8.06 2.75 29.93
CA LEU A 331 7.79 3.67 31.03
C LEU A 331 8.35 2.99 32.28
N ASP A 332 9.41 3.55 32.85
CA ASP A 332 9.84 3.13 34.17
C ASP A 332 8.68 3.39 35.15
N ALA A 333 8.24 2.33 35.82
CA ALA A 333 7.26 2.47 36.88
C ALA A 333 7.94 3.27 38.02
N SER A 334 7.58 4.56 38.10
CA SER A 334 7.94 5.43 39.24
C SER A 334 7.13 5.08 40.48
#